data_b616453c8cfbdc12eca5adee3d55f3bb
#
_entry.id   b616453c8cfbdc12eca5adee3d55f3bb
#
_cell.length_a   1.000
_cell.length_b   1.000
_cell.length_c   1.000
_cell.angle_alpha   90.00
_cell.angle_beta   90.00
_cell.angle_gamma   90.00
#
_symmetry.space_group_name_H-M   'P 1'
#
loop_
_entity.id
_entity.type
_entity.pdbx_description
1 polymer ?
#
loop_
_entity_poly.entity_id
_entity_poly.type
_entity_poly.pdbx_seq_one_letter_code
_entity_poly.pdbx_strand_id
1 'polypeptide(L)'
;MKVFRFFAMAAALTAVLLAAPADGQAAEPTVKLETSMGDIVVQLNSRKAPLSTANFLQYVKSGFYDGTIFHRVIKGFMIQGGGLTQDMKEKSGHAPIKNEASNGLRNQRYTIAMARTSDPDSATSQFFINTVNNRFLDADKAQDGVGYAVFGEVIKGT
;
A
#
# COMPACT_ATOMS: atom_id res chain seq x y z
N MET A 1 53.28 -42.88 51.53
CA MET A 1 52.10 -42.01 51.58
C MET A 1 52.10 -41.13 50.36
N LYS A 2 51.25 -41.43 49.36
CA LYS A 2 51.15 -40.61 48.10
C LYS A 2 49.94 -39.70 48.26
N VAL A 3 50.21 -38.35 48.17
CA VAL A 3 49.18 -37.32 48.24
C VAL A 3 48.73 -37.03 46.81
N PHE A 4 47.50 -37.32 46.47
CA PHE A 4 46.87 -36.96 45.21
C PHE A 4 46.32 -35.53 45.33
N ARG A 5 46.82 -34.61 44.46
CA ARG A 5 46.27 -33.26 44.28
C ARG A 5 45.23 -33.33 43.13
N PHE A 6 43.97 -33.08 43.46
CA PHE A 6 42.94 -32.82 42.45
C PHE A 6 43.02 -31.41 41.96
N PHE A 7 43.30 -31.24 40.66
CA PHE A 7 43.12 -29.96 39.96
C PHE A 7 41.67 -29.90 39.49
N ALA A 8 40.88 -28.99 40.04
CA ALA A 8 39.57 -28.65 39.53
C ALA A 8 39.74 -27.67 38.35
N MET A 9 39.45 -28.14 37.14
CA MET A 9 39.36 -27.30 35.94
C MET A 9 37.96 -26.66 35.91
N ALA A 10 37.90 -25.34 36.20
CA ALA A 10 36.69 -24.57 36.02
C ALA A 10 36.52 -24.28 34.51
N ALA A 11 35.53 -24.91 33.87
CA ALA A 11 35.11 -24.57 32.52
C ALA A 11 34.25 -23.31 32.60
N ALA A 12 34.77 -22.18 32.13
CA ALA A 12 34.01 -20.97 31.94
C ALA A 12 33.11 -21.14 30.70
N LEU A 13 31.80 -21.25 30.92
CA LEU A 13 30.78 -21.24 29.86
C LEU A 13 30.57 -19.81 29.43
N THR A 14 31.22 -19.39 28.34
CA THR A 14 30.93 -18.11 27.66
C THR A 14 29.64 -18.30 26.90
N ALA A 15 28.53 -17.77 27.43
CA ALA A 15 27.29 -17.63 26.71
C ALA A 15 27.47 -16.53 25.65
N VAL A 16 27.64 -16.92 24.39
CA VAL A 16 27.54 -16.02 23.24
C VAL A 16 26.04 -15.73 23.04
N LEU A 17 25.60 -14.55 23.49
CA LEU A 17 24.30 -14.02 23.15
C LEU A 17 24.34 -13.68 21.65
N LEU A 18 23.86 -14.57 20.80
CA LEU A 18 23.50 -14.25 19.43
C LEU A 18 22.32 -13.28 19.49
N ALA A 19 22.59 -11.99 19.34
CA ALA A 19 21.57 -10.99 19.07
C ALA A 19 20.88 -11.39 17.75
N ALA A 20 19.66 -11.92 17.85
CA ALA A 20 18.79 -12.04 16.68
C ALA A 20 18.62 -10.65 16.08
N PRO A 21 18.72 -10.47 14.74
CA PRO A 21 18.40 -9.19 14.13
C PRO A 21 16.93 -8.89 14.46
N ALA A 22 16.73 -7.92 15.35
CA ALA A 22 15.44 -7.30 15.56
C ALA A 22 15.20 -6.40 14.35
N ASP A 23 14.56 -6.94 13.32
CA ASP A 23 13.73 -6.25 12.32
C ASP A 23 13.25 -7.29 11.31
N GLY A 24 12.36 -8.17 11.76
CA GLY A 24 11.46 -8.92 10.90
C GLY A 24 10.42 -7.96 10.31
N GLN A 25 10.87 -6.97 9.54
CA GLN A 25 10.01 -6.06 8.84
C GLN A 25 9.27 -6.88 7.79
N ALA A 26 7.98 -7.15 8.03
CA ALA A 26 7.14 -7.84 7.06
C ALA A 26 7.24 -7.10 5.71
N ALA A 27 7.47 -7.85 4.63
CA ALA A 27 7.54 -7.28 3.29
C ALA A 27 6.22 -6.54 2.98
N GLU A 28 6.32 -5.37 2.35
CA GLU A 28 5.14 -4.62 1.93
C GLU A 28 4.30 -5.44 0.94
N PRO A 29 2.98 -5.48 1.09
CA PRO A 29 2.11 -6.29 0.24
C PRO A 29 2.22 -5.88 -1.24
N THR A 30 2.15 -6.88 -2.13
CA THR A 30 2.15 -6.67 -3.58
C THR A 30 0.88 -7.25 -4.16
N VAL A 31 0.23 -6.50 -5.07
CA VAL A 31 -0.98 -6.90 -5.77
C VAL A 31 -0.77 -6.81 -7.26
N LYS A 32 -1.19 -7.84 -8.00
CA LYS A 32 -1.23 -7.84 -9.46
C LYS A 32 -2.65 -7.53 -9.93
N LEU A 33 -2.79 -6.50 -10.77
CA LEU A 33 -4.00 -6.16 -11.49
C LEU A 33 -3.89 -6.78 -12.90
N GLU A 34 -4.63 -7.83 -13.17
CA GLU A 34 -4.71 -8.43 -14.49
C GLU A 34 -5.69 -7.64 -15.35
N THR A 35 -5.22 -7.02 -16.42
CA THR A 35 -6.06 -6.19 -17.29
C THR A 35 -6.05 -6.70 -18.73
N SER A 36 -7.03 -6.29 -19.54
CA SER A 36 -7.08 -6.59 -20.98
C SER A 36 -5.90 -6.00 -21.77
N MET A 37 -5.17 -5.06 -21.17
CA MET A 37 -4.01 -4.38 -21.78
C MET A 37 -2.67 -4.87 -21.22
N GLY A 38 -2.68 -5.86 -20.32
CA GLY A 38 -1.52 -6.40 -19.62
C GLY A 38 -1.58 -6.23 -18.12
N ASP A 39 -0.60 -6.80 -17.43
CA ASP A 39 -0.53 -6.83 -15.98
C ASP A 39 0.10 -5.55 -15.43
N ILE A 40 -0.50 -5.01 -14.37
CA ILE A 40 0.04 -3.93 -13.55
C ILE A 40 0.34 -4.52 -12.17
N VAL A 41 1.58 -4.40 -11.69
CA VAL A 41 1.95 -4.86 -10.35
C VAL A 41 2.18 -3.66 -9.46
N VAL A 42 1.47 -3.63 -8.33
CA VAL A 42 1.49 -2.53 -7.36
C VAL A 42 2.09 -3.04 -6.05
N GLN A 43 3.09 -2.36 -5.52
CA GLN A 43 3.56 -2.52 -4.16
C GLN A 43 2.82 -1.52 -3.27
N LEU A 44 2.19 -2.01 -2.20
CA LEU A 44 1.43 -1.19 -1.25
C LEU A 44 2.36 -0.70 -0.14
N ASN A 45 2.00 0.39 0.51
CA ASN A 45 2.75 0.94 1.64
C ASN A 45 1.90 0.88 2.92
N SER A 46 1.89 -0.29 3.54
CA SER A 46 1.09 -0.55 4.75
C SER A 46 1.55 0.22 5.97
N ARG A 47 2.79 0.68 5.99
CA ARG A 47 3.35 1.47 7.09
C ARG A 47 2.89 2.92 7.09
N LYS A 48 2.83 3.54 5.90
CA LYS A 48 2.43 4.94 5.76
C LYS A 48 0.95 5.14 5.46
N ALA A 49 0.29 4.12 4.90
CA ALA A 49 -1.12 4.15 4.54
C ALA A 49 -1.84 2.86 4.99
N PRO A 50 -1.87 2.57 6.30
CA PRO A 50 -2.43 1.32 6.82
C PRO A 50 -3.92 1.16 6.52
N LEU A 51 -4.73 2.21 6.63
CA LEU A 51 -6.17 2.14 6.37
C LEU A 51 -6.46 1.93 4.89
N SER A 52 -5.84 2.71 4.01
CA SER A 52 -6.00 2.60 2.56
C SER A 52 -5.51 1.25 2.04
N THR A 53 -4.38 0.76 2.56
CA THR A 53 -3.83 -0.56 2.22
C THR A 53 -4.76 -1.68 2.67
N ALA A 54 -5.23 -1.66 3.93
CA ALA A 54 -6.14 -2.68 4.45
C ALA A 54 -7.46 -2.70 3.68
N ASN A 55 -8.04 -1.54 3.41
CA ASN A 55 -9.26 -1.37 2.61
C ASN A 55 -9.09 -1.94 1.19
N PHE A 56 -8.03 -1.57 0.49
CA PHE A 56 -7.73 -2.06 -0.85
C PHE A 56 -7.56 -3.59 -0.85
N LEU A 57 -6.80 -4.15 0.09
CA LEU A 57 -6.61 -5.60 0.22
C LEU A 57 -7.90 -6.35 0.57
N GLN A 58 -8.82 -5.74 1.31
CA GLN A 58 -10.13 -6.33 1.59
C GLN A 58 -10.95 -6.50 0.30
N TYR A 59 -10.97 -5.49 -0.57
CA TYR A 59 -11.61 -5.55 -1.88
C TYR A 59 -10.93 -6.57 -2.81
N VAL A 60 -9.60 -6.63 -2.81
CA VAL A 60 -8.84 -7.63 -3.58
C VAL A 60 -9.20 -9.05 -3.14
N LYS A 61 -9.17 -9.33 -1.83
CA LYS A 61 -9.45 -10.66 -1.27
C LYS A 61 -10.90 -11.13 -1.51
N SER A 62 -11.84 -10.20 -1.59
CA SER A 62 -13.24 -10.52 -1.87
C SER A 62 -13.55 -10.68 -3.37
N GLY A 63 -12.58 -10.51 -4.28
CA GLY A 63 -12.80 -10.51 -5.72
C GLY A 63 -13.63 -9.33 -6.21
N PHE A 64 -13.76 -8.27 -5.40
CA PHE A 64 -14.59 -7.11 -5.73
C PHE A 64 -14.19 -6.46 -7.05
N TYR A 65 -12.89 -6.38 -7.33
CA TYR A 65 -12.37 -5.72 -8.52
C TYR A 65 -12.56 -6.51 -9.82
N ASP A 66 -12.92 -7.79 -9.73
CA ASP A 66 -13.17 -8.62 -10.91
C ASP A 66 -14.32 -8.05 -11.75
N GLY A 67 -14.06 -7.85 -13.05
CA GLY A 67 -15.00 -7.24 -13.99
C GLY A 67 -15.15 -5.72 -13.86
N THR A 68 -14.39 -5.06 -13.01
CA THR A 68 -14.33 -3.59 -13.00
C THR A 68 -13.43 -3.04 -14.10
N ILE A 69 -13.65 -1.78 -14.47
CA ILE A 69 -12.91 -1.10 -15.54
C ILE A 69 -12.18 0.14 -15.05
N PHE A 70 -11.17 0.57 -15.81
CA PHE A 70 -10.68 1.93 -15.73
C PHE A 70 -11.63 2.84 -16.51
N HIS A 71 -12.63 3.38 -15.83
CA HIS A 71 -13.72 4.16 -16.42
C HIS A 71 -13.35 5.63 -16.71
N ARG A 72 -12.25 6.11 -16.16
CA ARG A 72 -11.77 7.49 -16.39
C ARG A 72 -10.28 7.46 -16.68
N VAL A 73 -9.93 7.82 -17.91
CA VAL A 73 -8.54 7.86 -18.40
C VAL A 73 -8.27 9.25 -18.95
N ILE A 74 -7.36 9.99 -18.34
CA ILE A 74 -6.99 11.34 -18.75
C ILE A 74 -5.49 11.37 -19.05
N LYS A 75 -5.16 11.59 -20.33
CA LYS A 75 -3.77 11.72 -20.78
C LYS A 75 -3.05 12.85 -20.04
N GLY A 76 -1.84 12.58 -19.56
CA GLY A 76 -1.06 13.57 -18.82
C GLY A 76 -1.61 13.87 -17.42
N PHE A 77 -2.45 12.98 -16.87
CA PHE A 77 -2.98 13.10 -15.52
C PHE A 77 -3.00 11.75 -14.79
N MET A 78 -4.03 10.93 -14.98
CA MET A 78 -4.21 9.66 -14.25
C MET A 78 -5.15 8.72 -14.99
N ILE A 79 -5.19 7.46 -14.53
CA ILE A 79 -6.23 6.48 -14.85
C ILE A 79 -6.95 6.09 -13.56
N GLN A 80 -8.29 6.09 -13.56
CA GLN A 80 -9.14 5.80 -12.39
C GLN A 80 -10.04 4.61 -12.67
N GLY A 81 -10.15 3.70 -11.71
CA GLY A 81 -10.96 2.51 -11.79
C GLY A 81 -11.39 1.98 -10.42
N GLY A 82 -11.83 0.73 -10.38
CA GLY A 82 -12.14 0.00 -9.15
C GLY A 82 -13.54 0.23 -8.57
N GLY A 83 -14.47 0.79 -9.33
CA GLY A 83 -15.85 1.03 -8.84
C GLY A 83 -16.94 0.68 -9.82
N LEU A 84 -16.66 0.68 -11.12
CA LEU A 84 -17.67 0.50 -12.17
C LEU A 84 -17.38 -0.75 -13.00
N THR A 85 -18.44 -1.42 -13.39
CA THR A 85 -18.42 -2.53 -14.35
C THR A 85 -18.39 -2.03 -15.79
N GLN A 86 -18.23 -2.94 -16.76
CA GLN A 86 -18.15 -2.59 -18.19
C GLN A 86 -19.43 -1.90 -18.70
N ASP A 87 -20.58 -2.19 -18.13
CA ASP A 87 -21.87 -1.51 -18.42
C ASP A 87 -22.11 -0.26 -17.55
N MET A 88 -21.04 0.29 -16.98
CA MET A 88 -21.03 1.52 -16.19
C MET A 88 -21.90 1.48 -14.92
N LYS A 89 -22.20 0.29 -14.42
CA LYS A 89 -22.91 0.13 -13.14
C LYS A 89 -21.92 0.18 -11.98
N GLU A 90 -22.27 0.97 -10.97
CA GLU A 90 -21.49 1.03 -9.75
C GLU A 90 -21.65 -0.24 -8.90
N LYS A 91 -20.53 -0.78 -8.43
CA LYS A 91 -20.53 -1.87 -7.46
C LYS A 91 -20.61 -1.29 -6.05
N SER A 92 -21.55 -1.78 -5.23
CA SER A 92 -21.69 -1.34 -3.83
C SER A 92 -20.45 -1.72 -3.03
N GLY A 93 -19.75 -0.73 -2.51
CA GLY A 93 -18.57 -0.89 -1.68
C GLY A 93 -18.89 -1.05 -0.19
N HIS A 94 -17.83 -1.18 0.61
CA HIS A 94 -17.90 -1.13 2.07
C HIS A 94 -18.06 0.31 2.58
N ALA A 95 -18.15 0.46 3.90
CA ALA A 95 -18.11 1.79 4.54
C ALA A 95 -16.83 2.55 4.14
N PRO A 96 -16.92 3.89 4.00
CA PRO A 96 -15.76 4.71 3.64
C PRO A 96 -14.70 4.71 4.75
N ILE A 97 -13.48 5.06 4.38
CA ILE A 97 -12.32 5.15 5.27
C ILE A 97 -11.86 6.58 5.44
N LYS A 98 -11.17 6.85 6.57
CA LYS A 98 -10.50 8.12 6.81
C LYS A 98 -9.39 8.36 5.80
N ASN A 99 -9.23 9.63 5.42
CA ASN A 99 -8.20 10.08 4.51
C ASN A 99 -6.80 10.03 5.19
N GLU A 100 -5.85 9.45 4.48
CA GLU A 100 -4.46 9.35 4.93
C GLU A 100 -3.51 10.22 4.08
N ALA A 101 -3.99 11.24 3.37
CA ALA A 101 -3.15 12.05 2.46
C ALA A 101 -2.01 12.79 3.18
N SER A 102 -2.12 13.00 4.50
CA SER A 102 -1.06 13.61 5.34
C SER A 102 0.08 12.65 5.70
N ASN A 103 0.12 11.43 5.12
CA ASN A 103 1.09 10.38 5.42
C ASN A 103 2.52 10.63 4.89
N GLY A 104 2.73 11.76 4.21
CA GLY A 104 4.02 12.17 3.63
C GLY A 104 4.34 11.52 2.27
N LEU A 105 3.47 10.65 1.74
CA LEU A 105 3.58 10.17 0.35
C LEU A 105 3.06 11.23 -0.62
N ARG A 106 3.61 11.24 -1.83
CA ARG A 106 3.30 12.24 -2.86
C ARG A 106 2.62 11.60 -4.06
N ASN A 107 1.74 12.34 -4.71
CA ASN A 107 1.11 11.95 -5.97
C ASN A 107 2.11 12.11 -7.13
N GLN A 108 3.12 11.25 -7.15
CA GLN A 108 4.13 11.18 -8.21
C GLN A 108 3.68 10.22 -9.31
N ARG A 109 4.34 10.31 -10.46
CA ARG A 109 4.12 9.35 -11.56
C ARG A 109 4.24 7.92 -11.04
N TYR A 110 3.28 7.08 -11.43
CA TYR A 110 3.16 5.65 -11.07
C TYR A 110 2.75 5.36 -9.63
N THR A 111 2.45 6.35 -8.80
CA THR A 111 1.81 6.08 -7.51
C THR A 111 0.33 5.76 -7.66
N ILE A 112 -0.20 4.92 -6.76
CA ILE A 112 -1.62 4.62 -6.63
C ILE A 112 -2.19 5.38 -5.42
N ALA A 113 -3.35 6.00 -5.60
CA ALA A 113 -4.02 6.78 -4.57
C ALA A 113 -5.51 6.51 -4.53
N MET A 114 -6.14 6.72 -3.35
CA MET A 114 -7.59 6.57 -3.18
C MET A 114 -8.35 7.70 -3.87
N ALA A 115 -9.32 7.33 -4.71
CA ALA A 115 -10.31 8.27 -5.21
C ALA A 115 -11.38 8.52 -4.14
N ARG A 116 -11.96 9.72 -4.13
CA ARG A 116 -12.99 10.16 -3.17
C ARG A 116 -13.88 11.24 -3.77
N THR A 117 -14.98 11.54 -3.10
CA THR A 117 -15.83 12.70 -3.40
C THR A 117 -15.23 13.99 -2.82
N SER A 118 -16.01 15.06 -2.73
CA SER A 118 -15.62 16.29 -2.03
C SER A 118 -15.46 16.09 -0.52
N ASP A 119 -16.13 15.08 0.05
CA ASP A 119 -15.90 14.67 1.44
C ASP A 119 -14.52 13.97 1.54
N PRO A 120 -13.61 14.49 2.37
CA PRO A 120 -12.28 13.91 2.55
C PRO A 120 -12.30 12.43 2.98
N ASP A 121 -13.25 12.03 3.81
CA ASP A 121 -13.37 10.70 4.41
C ASP A 121 -14.36 9.79 3.64
N SER A 122 -14.54 10.01 2.34
CA SER A 122 -15.50 9.28 1.50
C SER A 122 -14.89 8.17 0.63
N ALA A 123 -13.59 7.90 0.74
CA ALA A 123 -12.93 6.89 -0.07
C ALA A 123 -13.46 5.48 0.25
N THR A 124 -13.82 4.72 -0.78
CA THR A 124 -14.29 3.32 -0.67
C THR A 124 -13.41 2.38 -1.50
N SER A 125 -13.88 1.93 -2.67
CA SER A 125 -13.17 0.98 -3.54
C SER A 125 -12.36 1.64 -4.65
N GLN A 126 -12.75 2.84 -5.10
CA GLN A 126 -12.15 3.46 -6.26
C GLN A 126 -10.74 4.00 -5.96
N PHE A 127 -9.86 3.82 -6.93
CA PHE A 127 -8.49 4.29 -6.88
C PHE A 127 -8.07 4.88 -8.23
N PHE A 128 -6.97 5.62 -8.24
CA PHE A 128 -6.35 6.06 -9.48
C PHE A 128 -4.84 5.84 -9.46
N ILE A 129 -4.26 5.68 -10.65
CA ILE A 129 -2.82 5.60 -10.86
C ILE A 129 -2.38 6.88 -11.56
N ASN A 130 -1.44 7.59 -10.97
CA ASN A 130 -0.86 8.80 -11.52
C ASN A 130 0.02 8.48 -12.74
N THR A 131 -0.26 9.07 -13.91
CA THR A 131 0.56 8.89 -15.11
C THR A 131 1.64 9.96 -15.28
N VAL A 132 1.57 11.00 -14.45
CA VAL A 132 2.56 12.08 -14.29
C VAL A 132 2.65 12.50 -12.82
N ASN A 133 3.54 13.45 -12.50
CA ASN A 133 3.60 14.04 -11.17
C ASN A 133 2.43 15.02 -10.97
N ASN A 134 1.49 14.68 -10.09
CA ASN A 134 0.28 15.46 -9.80
C ASN A 134 0.36 16.10 -8.41
N ARG A 135 1.39 16.91 -8.18
CA ARG A 135 1.66 17.50 -6.85
C ARG A 135 0.52 18.36 -6.29
N PHE A 136 -0.36 18.87 -7.14
CA PHE A 136 -1.56 19.60 -6.73
C PHE A 136 -2.62 18.72 -6.04
N LEU A 137 -2.42 17.39 -6.01
CA LEU A 137 -3.22 16.43 -5.26
C LEU A 137 -2.60 16.09 -3.89
N ASP A 138 -1.39 16.57 -3.60
CA ASP A 138 -0.73 16.34 -2.31
C ASP A 138 -1.42 17.16 -1.21
N ALA A 139 -1.42 16.67 0.03
CA ALA A 139 -2.11 17.30 1.16
C ALA A 139 -1.71 18.77 1.38
N ASP A 140 -0.44 19.12 1.15
CA ASP A 140 0.10 20.47 1.32
C ASP A 140 -0.11 21.39 0.10
N LYS A 141 -0.70 20.88 -0.98
CA LYS A 141 -0.88 21.60 -2.26
C LYS A 141 -2.31 21.52 -2.80
N ALA A 142 -3.11 20.60 -2.28
CA ALA A 142 -4.49 20.42 -2.73
C ALA A 142 -5.34 21.65 -2.43
N GLN A 143 -6.20 22.01 -3.39
CA GLN A 143 -7.08 23.18 -3.27
C GLN A 143 -8.06 23.05 -2.09
N ASP A 144 -8.44 21.83 -1.74
CA ASP A 144 -9.31 21.53 -0.60
C ASP A 144 -8.57 21.46 0.76
N GLY A 145 -7.25 21.62 0.75
CA GLY A 145 -6.40 21.57 1.94
C GLY A 145 -6.22 20.18 2.54
N VAL A 146 -6.73 19.12 1.89
CA VAL A 146 -6.68 17.74 2.39
C VAL A 146 -5.90 16.83 1.46
N GLY A 147 -6.17 16.86 0.15
CA GLY A 147 -5.49 16.04 -0.86
C GLY A 147 -5.98 14.59 -0.95
N TYR A 148 -5.21 13.77 -1.68
CA TYR A 148 -5.54 12.38 -2.02
C TYR A 148 -4.48 11.44 -1.47
N ALA A 149 -4.93 10.41 -0.74
CA ALA A 149 -4.08 9.47 -0.03
C ALA A 149 -3.37 8.51 -0.98
N VAL A 150 -2.08 8.71 -1.18
CA VAL A 150 -1.21 7.71 -1.83
C VAL A 150 -0.99 6.55 -0.88
N PHE A 151 -1.13 5.31 -1.37
CA PHE A 151 -0.98 4.10 -0.57
C PHE A 151 -0.10 3.02 -1.20
N GLY A 152 0.56 3.32 -2.33
CA GLY A 152 1.47 2.40 -2.99
C GLY A 152 2.00 2.97 -4.31
N GLU A 153 2.72 2.13 -5.03
CA GLU A 153 3.31 2.47 -6.33
C GLU A 153 3.30 1.28 -7.29
N VAL A 154 3.24 1.55 -8.57
CA VAL A 154 3.37 0.56 -9.64
C VAL A 154 4.84 0.20 -9.82
N ILE A 155 5.17 -1.08 -9.63
CA ILE A 155 6.53 -1.61 -9.77
C ILE A 155 6.74 -2.39 -11.07
N LYS A 156 5.65 -2.68 -11.82
CA LYS A 156 5.68 -3.34 -13.13
C LYS A 156 4.43 -2.99 -13.94
N GLY A 157 4.57 -2.87 -15.27
CA GLY A 157 3.45 -2.54 -16.17
C GLY A 157 3.27 -1.04 -16.40
N THR A 158 4.37 -0.26 -16.32
CA THR A 158 4.38 1.21 -16.54
C THR A 158 4.57 1.59 -18.00
#